data_4ebc1ba066b5f7a8c352ca637c347917
#
_entry.id   4ebc1ba066b5f7a8c352ca637c347917
#
_cell.length_a   1.000
_cell.length_b   1.000
_cell.length_c   1.000
_cell.angle_alpha   90.00
_cell.angle_beta   90.00
_cell.angle_gamma   90.00
#
_symmetry.space_group_name_H-M   'P 1'
#
loop_
_entity.id
_entity.type
_entity.pdbx_description
1 polymer ?
#
loop_
_entity_poly.entity_id
_entity_poly.type
_entity_poly.pdbx_seq_one_letter_code
_entity_poly.pdbx_strand_id
1 'polypeptide(L)'
;MTACSRGSRVEAGEAAEPVSVGVTRAIRMPLERQLTLSSELVPFEEIDVYAKESGYVRQLNVDYGSRVAAGQLMAVLEIPELQAQLEQDKAAIKNMTGQVTQAEHELNRVEAQHKVAHLQYDRLKSVSDSKPGLVAQQEVDDWQGKDLASEAQVEASKSGLQSAQSELAAAEAKLVHDQVLYDYSRITAPFAGVVTERYANLGTLMQAGTSSSTQAMPLVKLSQDNLFRLVIPVPESDVSYIHVGDPVNVRIPALNRTFPGKVARFSVDVKADTRTMHTEVDVPNPNRVLIEGMYAEATLRLEHKTAALVVPLQAVDHEGDRTSVLVVNPANTIEERTVTLGVQNAGYAEVLSGLTDGEQVVVSDRGALKAGEVVRPKTIDLMNYEGKN
;
A
#
# COMPACT_ATOMS: atom_id res chain seq x y z
N MET A 1 26.54 -104.40 36.96
CA MET A 1 27.12 -103.27 36.30
C MET A 1 25.99 -102.35 35.92
N THR A 2 25.83 -101.26 36.64
CA THR A 2 24.74 -100.30 36.63
C THR A 2 25.05 -99.18 35.68
N ALA A 3 24.21 -98.87 34.69
CA ALA A 3 24.30 -97.74 33.81
C ALA A 3 23.17 -96.78 34.18
N CYS A 4 23.55 -95.59 34.69
CA CYS A 4 22.65 -94.46 34.97
C CYS A 4 22.31 -93.72 33.68
N SER A 5 21.03 -93.62 33.33
CA SER A 5 20.50 -92.73 32.32
C SER A 5 20.28 -91.31 32.94
N ARG A 6 20.95 -90.32 32.41
CA ARG A 6 20.72 -88.91 32.75
C ARG A 6 19.66 -88.31 31.79
N GLY A 7 18.47 -88.12 32.33
CA GLY A 7 17.43 -87.37 31.64
C GLY A 7 17.82 -85.87 31.58
N SER A 8 17.89 -85.30 30.40
CA SER A 8 18.04 -83.85 30.17
C SER A 8 16.73 -83.11 30.51
N ARG A 9 16.82 -82.29 31.51
CA ARG A 9 15.76 -81.36 31.90
C ARG A 9 15.72 -80.23 30.82
N VAL A 10 14.67 -80.13 30.07
CA VAL A 10 14.38 -79.00 29.23
C VAL A 10 14.03 -77.85 30.16
N GLU A 11 14.92 -76.81 30.25
CA GLU A 11 14.62 -75.55 30.88
C GLU A 11 13.47 -74.88 30.09
N ALA A 12 12.32 -74.73 30.74
CA ALA A 12 11.28 -73.87 30.24
C ALA A 12 11.84 -72.41 30.22
N GLY A 13 11.91 -71.84 29.01
CA GLY A 13 12.37 -70.47 28.84
C GLY A 13 11.53 -69.52 29.73
N GLU A 14 12.24 -68.75 30.53
CA GLU A 14 11.72 -67.65 31.35
C GLU A 14 10.92 -66.72 30.41
N ALA A 15 9.58 -66.65 30.58
CA ALA A 15 8.75 -65.72 29.84
C ALA A 15 9.23 -64.32 30.24
N ALA A 16 9.85 -63.56 29.30
CA ALA A 16 10.31 -62.21 29.53
C ALA A 16 9.12 -61.39 30.07
N GLU A 17 9.33 -60.71 31.20
CA GLU A 17 8.29 -59.82 31.75
C GLU A 17 7.86 -58.81 30.68
N PRO A 18 6.52 -58.59 30.48
CA PRO A 18 6.02 -57.68 29.45
C PRO A 18 6.54 -56.26 29.72
N VAL A 19 7.20 -55.68 28.74
CA VAL A 19 7.76 -54.34 28.79
C VAL A 19 6.64 -53.33 29.00
N SER A 20 6.81 -52.40 29.97
CA SER A 20 5.83 -51.34 30.22
C SER A 20 6.03 -50.21 29.18
N VAL A 21 5.00 -49.91 28.41
CA VAL A 21 5.05 -48.89 27.34
C VAL A 21 4.04 -47.77 27.59
N GLY A 22 4.46 -46.53 27.37
CA GLY A 22 3.57 -45.38 27.41
C GLY A 22 2.69 -45.32 26.16
N VAL A 23 1.40 -45.28 26.37
CA VAL A 23 0.41 -45.20 25.27
C VAL A 23 -0.49 -44.00 25.46
N THR A 24 -0.96 -43.47 24.34
CA THR A 24 -2.04 -42.48 24.31
C THR A 24 -3.12 -42.92 23.33
N ARG A 25 -4.30 -42.32 23.39
CA ARG A 25 -5.37 -42.63 22.44
C ARG A 25 -5.35 -41.70 21.26
N ALA A 26 -5.59 -42.23 20.07
CA ALA A 26 -5.96 -41.44 18.92
C ALA A 26 -7.34 -40.81 19.20
N ILE A 27 -7.44 -39.49 19.15
CA ILE A 27 -8.68 -38.75 19.48
C ILE A 27 -9.02 -37.75 18.38
N ARG A 28 -10.30 -37.40 18.30
CA ARG A 28 -10.72 -36.31 17.42
C ARG A 28 -10.67 -34.97 18.16
N MET A 29 -9.86 -34.01 17.63
CA MET A 29 -9.77 -32.69 18.17
C MET A 29 -9.55 -31.66 17.05
N PRO A 30 -9.80 -30.34 17.32
CA PRO A 30 -9.42 -29.30 16.40
C PRO A 30 -7.90 -29.28 16.19
N LEU A 31 -7.48 -29.25 14.94
CA LEU A 31 -6.07 -29.13 14.58
C LEU A 31 -5.86 -27.95 13.64
N GLU A 32 -4.88 -27.12 13.97
CA GLU A 32 -4.51 -25.96 13.17
C GLU A 32 -3.03 -26.06 12.77
N ARG A 33 -2.76 -25.79 11.51
CA ARG A 33 -1.43 -25.51 11.01
C ARG A 33 -1.21 -24.02 10.97
N GLN A 34 -0.20 -23.55 11.66
CA GLN A 34 0.15 -22.13 11.74
C GLN A 34 1.56 -21.91 11.21
N LEU A 35 1.73 -20.79 10.54
CA LEU A 35 3.01 -20.30 10.07
C LEU A 35 3.33 -18.99 10.81
N THR A 36 4.45 -18.96 11.53
CA THR A 36 4.93 -17.75 12.20
C THR A 36 6.17 -17.25 11.50
N LEU A 37 6.11 -16.00 11.02
CA LEU A 37 7.19 -15.32 10.31
C LEU A 37 7.45 -13.99 10.99
N SER A 38 8.73 -13.60 10.98
CA SER A 38 9.18 -12.37 11.63
C SER A 38 9.63 -11.36 10.59
N SER A 39 9.33 -10.09 10.83
CA SER A 39 9.73 -8.97 9.99
C SER A 39 9.67 -7.66 10.77
N GLU A 40 9.94 -6.54 10.11
CA GLU A 40 9.86 -5.20 10.65
C GLU A 40 8.62 -4.48 10.13
N LEU A 41 8.04 -3.62 10.96
CA LEU A 41 6.95 -2.74 10.55
C LEU A 41 7.51 -1.60 9.71
N VAL A 42 6.97 -1.44 8.50
CA VAL A 42 7.24 -0.29 7.65
C VAL A 42 5.98 0.57 7.51
N PRO A 43 6.10 1.89 7.35
CA PRO A 43 4.94 2.74 7.10
C PRO A 43 4.21 2.32 5.81
N PHE A 44 2.91 2.54 5.74
CA PHE A 44 2.17 2.29 4.50
C PHE A 44 2.63 3.22 3.38
N GLU A 45 2.85 4.51 3.71
CA GLU A 45 3.44 5.51 2.82
C GLU A 45 4.57 6.24 3.56
N GLU A 46 5.69 6.39 2.88
CA GLU A 46 6.85 7.16 3.31
C GLU A 46 7.44 7.89 2.14
N ILE A 47 7.74 9.17 2.31
CA ILE A 47 8.37 10.00 1.27
C ILE A 47 9.36 11.00 1.86
N ASP A 48 10.35 11.32 1.07
CA ASP A 48 11.16 12.52 1.24
C ASP A 48 10.49 13.70 0.55
N VAL A 49 10.20 14.76 1.31
CA VAL A 49 9.53 15.96 0.80
C VAL A 49 10.56 16.95 0.31
N TYR A 50 10.52 17.23 -0.99
CA TYR A 50 11.43 18.16 -1.66
C TYR A 50 10.75 19.51 -1.95
N ALA A 51 11.56 20.56 -2.04
CA ALA A 51 11.13 21.83 -2.61
C ALA A 51 10.95 21.69 -4.14
N LYS A 52 9.92 22.31 -4.70
CA LYS A 52 9.70 22.39 -6.14
C LYS A 52 10.44 23.60 -6.76
N GLU A 53 10.67 24.64 -5.96
CA GLU A 53 11.40 25.83 -6.32
C GLU A 53 12.60 26.06 -5.40
N SER A 54 13.63 26.72 -5.91
CA SER A 54 14.83 27.04 -5.12
C SER A 54 14.60 28.30 -4.30
N GLY A 55 15.01 28.27 -3.02
CA GLY A 55 14.88 29.43 -2.13
C GLY A 55 15.39 29.14 -0.73
N TYR A 56 15.50 30.18 0.09
CA TYR A 56 15.90 30.03 1.47
C TYR A 56 14.70 29.69 2.37
N VAL A 57 14.86 28.76 3.32
CA VAL A 57 13.81 28.44 4.30
C VAL A 57 13.63 29.63 5.24
N ARG A 58 12.56 30.41 5.02
CA ARG A 58 12.18 31.56 5.85
C ARG A 58 11.42 31.14 7.11
N GLN A 59 10.56 30.12 6.97
CA GLN A 59 9.71 29.63 8.06
C GLN A 59 9.68 28.10 7.99
N LEU A 60 9.83 27.47 9.16
CA LEU A 60 9.74 26.03 9.31
C LEU A 60 8.77 25.74 10.46
N ASN A 61 7.65 25.07 10.17
CA ASN A 61 6.55 24.83 11.11
C ASN A 61 6.53 23.40 11.66
N VAL A 62 7.52 22.58 11.30
CA VAL A 62 7.60 21.17 11.65
C VAL A 62 8.99 20.82 12.16
N ASP A 63 9.04 19.83 13.06
CA ASP A 63 10.26 19.27 13.60
C ASP A 63 10.11 17.74 13.75
N TYR A 64 11.16 17.05 14.20
CA TYR A 64 11.12 15.62 14.52
C TYR A 64 9.89 15.28 15.38
N GLY A 65 9.14 14.24 15.00
CA GLY A 65 7.95 13.80 15.72
C GLY A 65 6.72 14.69 15.54
N SER A 66 6.81 15.78 14.76
CA SER A 66 5.66 16.64 14.46
C SER A 66 4.65 15.87 13.60
N ARG A 67 3.38 15.87 14.02
CA ARG A 67 2.28 15.32 13.22
C ARG A 67 1.68 16.40 12.37
N VAL A 68 1.43 16.06 11.12
CA VAL A 68 0.84 16.97 10.12
C VAL A 68 -0.39 16.34 9.49
N ALA A 69 -1.36 17.19 9.15
CA ALA A 69 -2.50 16.80 8.31
C ALA A 69 -2.16 17.00 6.83
N ALA A 70 -2.88 16.30 5.94
CA ALA A 70 -2.75 16.53 4.51
C ALA A 70 -3.03 18.00 4.17
N GLY A 71 -2.18 18.61 3.34
CA GLY A 71 -2.23 20.03 2.97
C GLY A 71 -1.70 20.99 4.04
N GLN A 72 -1.30 20.54 5.23
CA GLN A 72 -0.73 21.40 6.27
C GLN A 72 0.60 22.02 5.82
N LEU A 73 0.76 23.31 6.05
CA LEU A 73 1.97 24.06 5.73
C LEU A 73 3.14 23.62 6.63
N MET A 74 4.18 23.06 6.03
CA MET A 74 5.38 22.61 6.72
C MET A 74 6.49 23.65 6.70
N ALA A 75 6.72 24.31 5.56
CA ALA A 75 7.73 25.35 5.42
C ALA A 75 7.32 26.41 4.39
N VAL A 76 7.93 27.58 4.50
CA VAL A 76 7.84 28.66 3.52
C VAL A 76 9.24 29.03 3.07
N LEU A 77 9.44 29.04 1.76
CA LEU A 77 10.66 29.52 1.13
C LEU A 77 10.57 31.02 0.84
N GLU A 78 11.64 31.71 1.01
CA GLU A 78 11.83 33.11 0.56
C GLU A 78 12.42 33.10 -0.85
N ILE A 79 11.63 33.61 -1.79
CA ILE A 79 11.98 33.71 -3.23
C ILE A 79 11.64 35.15 -3.69
N PRO A 80 12.50 36.15 -3.41
CA PRO A 80 12.20 37.56 -3.70
C PRO A 80 12.00 37.82 -5.19
N GLU A 81 12.67 37.07 -6.04
CA GLU A 81 12.60 37.19 -7.50
C GLU A 81 11.19 36.90 -8.02
N LEU A 82 10.54 35.82 -7.54
CA LEU A 82 9.17 35.50 -7.92
C LEU A 82 8.17 36.53 -7.39
N GLN A 83 8.40 37.06 -6.20
CA GLN A 83 7.52 38.09 -5.65
C GLN A 83 7.62 39.37 -6.50
N ALA A 84 8.83 39.79 -6.89
CA ALA A 84 9.03 40.95 -7.77
C ALA A 84 8.40 40.73 -9.16
N GLN A 85 8.49 39.51 -9.70
CA GLN A 85 7.88 39.12 -10.97
C GLN A 85 6.35 39.23 -10.93
N LEU A 86 5.69 38.76 -9.86
CA LEU A 86 4.24 38.89 -9.69
C LEU A 86 3.78 40.38 -9.67
N GLU A 87 4.55 41.26 -9.03
CA GLU A 87 4.23 42.72 -9.04
C GLU A 87 4.41 43.32 -10.44
N GLN A 88 5.42 42.88 -11.20
CA GLN A 88 5.60 43.27 -12.59
C GLN A 88 4.45 42.83 -13.47
N ASP A 89 3.97 41.59 -13.33
CA ASP A 89 2.86 41.03 -14.10
C ASP A 89 1.54 41.75 -13.79
N LYS A 90 1.27 42.05 -12.52
CA LYS A 90 0.13 42.89 -12.12
C LYS A 90 0.16 44.28 -12.79
N ALA A 91 1.35 44.87 -12.85
CA ALA A 91 1.52 46.18 -13.53
C ALA A 91 1.29 46.06 -15.06
N ALA A 92 1.76 44.96 -15.68
CA ALA A 92 1.53 44.68 -17.10
C ALA A 92 0.03 44.52 -17.40
N ILE A 93 -0.72 43.77 -16.60
CA ILE A 93 -2.18 43.62 -16.73
C ILE A 93 -2.89 44.96 -16.65
N LYS A 94 -2.50 45.81 -15.71
CA LYS A 94 -3.06 47.16 -15.60
C LYS A 94 -2.85 47.99 -16.86
N ASN A 95 -1.66 47.91 -17.48
CA ASN A 95 -1.37 48.55 -18.73
C ASN A 95 -2.21 48.02 -19.89
N MET A 96 -2.31 46.69 -20.03
CA MET A 96 -3.14 46.05 -21.08
C MET A 96 -4.62 46.37 -20.91
N THR A 97 -5.15 46.40 -19.67
CA THR A 97 -6.50 46.86 -19.39
C THR A 97 -6.75 48.28 -19.89
N GLY A 98 -5.75 49.18 -19.70
CA GLY A 98 -5.82 50.54 -20.26
C GLY A 98 -5.87 50.57 -21.79
N GLN A 99 -5.12 49.67 -22.46
CA GLN A 99 -5.14 49.57 -23.93
C GLN A 99 -6.50 49.03 -24.43
N VAL A 100 -7.10 48.03 -23.76
CA VAL A 100 -8.46 47.55 -24.07
C VAL A 100 -9.46 48.69 -23.96
N THR A 101 -9.43 49.47 -22.87
CA THR A 101 -10.31 50.63 -22.69
C THR A 101 -10.12 51.69 -23.79
N GLN A 102 -8.88 51.96 -24.19
CA GLN A 102 -8.59 52.86 -25.29
C GLN A 102 -9.15 52.36 -26.63
N ALA A 103 -8.98 51.05 -26.93
CA ALA A 103 -9.54 50.42 -28.14
C ALA A 103 -11.08 50.43 -28.14
N GLU A 104 -11.74 50.24 -26.98
CA GLU A 104 -13.18 50.38 -26.82
C GLU A 104 -13.69 51.79 -27.11
N HIS A 105 -13.00 52.78 -26.59
CA HIS A 105 -13.34 54.20 -26.89
C HIS A 105 -13.13 54.54 -28.36
N GLU A 106 -12.09 54.01 -29.01
CA GLU A 106 -11.86 54.21 -30.45
C GLU A 106 -12.95 53.55 -31.28
N LEU A 107 -13.34 52.31 -30.95
CA LEU A 107 -14.47 51.61 -31.60
C LEU A 107 -15.75 52.44 -31.48
N ASN A 108 -16.11 52.87 -30.27
CA ASN A 108 -17.30 53.69 -30.03
C ASN A 108 -17.26 55.00 -30.88
N ARG A 109 -16.12 55.64 -31.02
CA ARG A 109 -15.93 56.83 -31.83
C ARG A 109 -16.21 56.57 -33.32
N VAL A 110 -15.64 55.48 -33.85
CA VAL A 110 -15.76 55.08 -35.26
C VAL A 110 -17.19 54.59 -35.56
N GLU A 111 -17.84 53.88 -34.67
CA GLU A 111 -19.26 53.44 -34.78
C GLU A 111 -20.18 54.64 -34.84
N ALA A 112 -19.93 55.70 -34.03
CA ALA A 112 -20.72 56.92 -34.09
C ALA A 112 -20.54 57.66 -35.44
N GLN A 113 -19.33 57.64 -36.01
CA GLN A 113 -19.07 58.24 -37.34
C GLN A 113 -19.77 57.44 -38.45
N HIS A 114 -19.68 56.11 -38.43
CA HIS A 114 -20.37 55.26 -39.40
C HIS A 114 -21.91 55.49 -39.33
N LYS A 115 -22.48 55.54 -38.14
CA LYS A 115 -23.92 55.81 -37.98
C LYS A 115 -24.36 57.10 -38.67
N VAL A 116 -23.53 58.16 -38.62
CA VAL A 116 -23.86 59.41 -39.31
C VAL A 116 -23.78 59.23 -40.85
N ALA A 117 -22.77 58.57 -41.36
CA ALA A 117 -22.59 58.31 -42.81
C ALA A 117 -23.75 57.46 -43.34
N HIS A 118 -24.09 56.38 -42.62
CA HIS A 118 -25.15 55.46 -42.95
C HIS A 118 -26.54 56.17 -43.01
N LEU A 119 -26.88 56.96 -41.99
CA LEU A 119 -28.13 57.73 -41.99
C LEU A 119 -28.21 58.74 -43.14
N GLN A 120 -27.09 59.34 -43.59
CA GLN A 120 -27.08 60.25 -44.75
C GLN A 120 -27.32 59.44 -46.06
N TYR A 121 -26.64 58.34 -46.25
CA TYR A 121 -26.81 57.47 -47.39
C TYR A 121 -28.26 56.96 -47.47
N ASP A 122 -28.85 56.45 -46.38
CA ASP A 122 -30.22 55.95 -46.32
C ASP A 122 -31.27 57.03 -46.69
N ARG A 123 -31.09 58.26 -46.20
CA ARG A 123 -31.98 59.36 -46.54
C ARG A 123 -31.91 59.70 -48.03
N LEU A 124 -30.72 59.82 -48.60
CA LEU A 124 -30.54 60.15 -50.01
C LEU A 124 -31.06 59.02 -50.92
N LYS A 125 -30.76 57.77 -50.56
CA LYS A 125 -31.28 56.60 -51.24
C LYS A 125 -32.81 56.55 -51.21
N SER A 126 -33.43 56.73 -50.06
CA SER A 126 -34.88 56.76 -49.93
C SER A 126 -35.57 57.86 -50.73
N VAL A 127 -34.94 59.05 -50.85
CA VAL A 127 -35.43 60.15 -51.71
C VAL A 127 -35.25 59.81 -53.17
N SER A 128 -34.10 59.28 -53.57
CA SER A 128 -33.84 58.86 -54.99
C SER A 128 -34.80 57.78 -55.43
N ASP A 129 -35.11 56.77 -54.57
CA ASP A 129 -36.04 55.67 -54.88
C ASP A 129 -37.50 56.12 -54.94
N SER A 130 -37.90 57.09 -54.09
CA SER A 130 -39.29 57.62 -54.04
C SER A 130 -39.56 58.69 -55.09
N LYS A 131 -38.55 59.48 -55.49
CA LYS A 131 -38.70 60.58 -56.52
C LYS A 131 -37.44 60.57 -57.43
N PRO A 132 -37.44 59.73 -58.49
CA PRO A 132 -36.33 59.71 -59.44
C PRO A 132 -36.05 61.09 -60.09
N GLY A 133 -34.77 61.45 -60.11
CA GLY A 133 -34.31 62.73 -60.70
C GLY A 133 -34.28 63.92 -59.72
N LEU A 134 -34.68 63.78 -58.47
CA LEU A 134 -34.60 64.88 -57.46
C LEU A 134 -33.19 64.97 -56.82
N VAL A 135 -32.48 63.87 -56.75
CA VAL A 135 -31.07 63.77 -56.27
C VAL A 135 -30.18 63.24 -57.39
N ALA A 136 -29.00 63.81 -57.54
CA ALA A 136 -28.04 63.34 -58.54
C ALA A 136 -27.51 61.91 -58.14
N GLN A 137 -27.47 60.99 -59.11
CA GLN A 137 -26.99 59.63 -58.83
C GLN A 137 -25.56 59.62 -58.24
N GLN A 138 -24.73 60.53 -58.75
CA GLN A 138 -23.35 60.70 -58.23
C GLN A 138 -23.33 60.97 -56.75
N GLU A 139 -24.28 61.79 -56.20
CA GLU A 139 -24.33 62.11 -54.76
C GLU A 139 -24.73 60.88 -53.93
N VAL A 140 -25.62 60.03 -54.42
CA VAL A 140 -25.99 58.77 -53.77
C VAL A 140 -24.77 57.81 -53.75
N ASP A 141 -24.06 57.67 -54.89
CA ASP A 141 -22.89 56.85 -55.03
C ASP A 141 -21.74 57.33 -54.14
N ASP A 142 -21.52 58.67 -54.00
CA ASP A 142 -20.54 59.27 -53.11
C ASP A 142 -20.79 58.95 -51.64
N TRP A 143 -22.07 59.05 -51.22
CA TRP A 143 -22.44 58.70 -49.84
C TRP A 143 -22.42 57.20 -49.60
N GLN A 144 -22.75 56.36 -50.56
CA GLN A 144 -22.56 54.91 -50.50
C GLN A 144 -21.09 54.54 -50.30
N GLY A 145 -20.18 55.17 -51.05
CA GLY A 145 -18.74 55.00 -50.88
C GLY A 145 -18.26 55.39 -49.48
N LYS A 146 -18.80 56.49 -48.88
CA LYS A 146 -18.46 56.90 -47.52
C LYS A 146 -19.03 55.95 -46.46
N ASP A 147 -20.22 55.40 -46.66
CA ASP A 147 -20.84 54.44 -45.78
C ASP A 147 -20.01 53.16 -45.74
N LEU A 148 -19.67 52.57 -46.88
CA LEU A 148 -18.83 51.37 -47.00
C LEU A 148 -17.42 51.57 -46.40
N ALA A 149 -16.81 52.79 -46.62
CA ALA A 149 -15.49 53.09 -46.05
C ALA A 149 -15.56 53.20 -44.51
N SER A 150 -16.63 53.81 -43.98
CA SER A 150 -16.79 53.90 -42.52
C SER A 150 -17.14 52.57 -41.89
N GLU A 151 -17.90 51.69 -42.55
CA GLU A 151 -18.14 50.32 -42.13
C GLU A 151 -16.82 49.51 -42.05
N ALA A 152 -15.99 49.58 -43.08
CA ALA A 152 -14.66 48.95 -43.05
C ALA A 152 -13.77 49.46 -41.91
N GLN A 153 -13.90 50.75 -41.53
CA GLN A 153 -13.18 51.34 -40.41
C GLN A 153 -13.69 50.79 -39.06
N VAL A 154 -15.00 50.54 -38.91
CA VAL A 154 -15.59 49.86 -37.74
C VAL A 154 -15.02 48.45 -37.59
N GLU A 155 -14.96 47.68 -38.68
CA GLU A 155 -14.41 46.33 -38.65
C GLU A 155 -12.91 46.29 -38.30
N ALA A 156 -12.16 47.29 -38.81
CA ALA A 156 -10.75 47.44 -38.44
C ALA A 156 -10.59 47.75 -36.93
N SER A 157 -11.44 48.63 -36.38
CA SER A 157 -11.41 48.96 -34.94
C SER A 157 -11.86 47.81 -34.04
N LYS A 158 -12.86 47.01 -34.48
CA LYS A 158 -13.23 45.76 -33.80
C LYS A 158 -12.05 44.78 -33.75
N SER A 159 -11.36 44.63 -34.85
CA SER A 159 -10.16 43.78 -34.91
C SER A 159 -9.06 44.30 -33.97
N GLY A 160 -8.89 45.61 -33.88
CA GLY A 160 -7.98 46.26 -32.92
C GLY A 160 -8.34 45.97 -31.46
N LEU A 161 -9.65 46.08 -31.12
CA LEU A 161 -10.15 45.73 -29.79
C LEU A 161 -9.92 44.24 -29.46
N GLN A 162 -10.20 43.37 -30.41
CA GLN A 162 -9.96 41.91 -30.23
C GLN A 162 -8.47 41.60 -30.00
N SER A 163 -7.58 42.29 -30.69
CA SER A 163 -6.14 42.18 -30.45
C SER A 163 -5.75 42.60 -29.04
N ALA A 164 -6.21 43.77 -28.58
CA ALA A 164 -5.93 44.27 -27.23
C ALA A 164 -6.50 43.34 -26.15
N GLN A 165 -7.67 42.77 -26.35
CA GLN A 165 -8.26 41.74 -25.44
C GLN A 165 -7.41 40.48 -25.42
N SER A 166 -6.88 40.02 -26.56
CA SER A 166 -6.02 38.84 -26.62
C SER A 166 -4.68 39.07 -25.92
N GLU A 167 -4.12 40.27 -26.00
CA GLU A 167 -2.90 40.68 -25.29
C GLU A 167 -3.13 40.71 -23.76
N LEU A 168 -4.29 41.24 -23.32
CA LEU A 168 -4.70 41.20 -21.90
C LEU A 168 -4.80 39.78 -21.40
N ALA A 169 -5.49 38.88 -22.14
CA ALA A 169 -5.62 37.50 -21.78
C ALA A 169 -4.28 36.75 -21.69
N ALA A 170 -3.32 37.09 -22.58
CA ALA A 170 -1.97 36.58 -22.51
C ALA A 170 -1.21 37.03 -21.26
N ALA A 171 -1.37 38.30 -20.86
CA ALA A 171 -0.77 38.82 -19.63
C ALA A 171 -1.38 38.21 -18.36
N GLU A 172 -2.70 37.99 -18.35
CA GLU A 172 -3.40 37.31 -17.27
C GLU A 172 -2.93 35.84 -17.14
N ALA A 173 -2.79 35.11 -18.26
CA ALA A 173 -2.29 33.74 -18.26
C ALA A 173 -0.84 33.68 -17.72
N LYS A 174 -0.01 34.69 -18.03
CA LYS A 174 1.35 34.80 -17.49
C LYS A 174 1.34 35.00 -15.97
N LEU A 175 0.48 35.87 -15.44
CA LEU A 175 0.32 36.06 -13.99
C LEU A 175 -0.08 34.76 -13.29
N VAL A 176 -1.02 34.01 -13.85
CA VAL A 176 -1.44 32.70 -13.30
C VAL A 176 -0.26 31.73 -13.25
N HIS A 177 0.53 31.66 -14.31
CA HIS A 177 1.72 30.82 -14.36
C HIS A 177 2.71 31.18 -13.23
N ASP A 178 3.06 32.48 -13.11
CA ASP A 178 4.06 32.93 -12.14
C ASP A 178 3.52 32.87 -10.70
N GLN A 179 2.19 32.97 -10.51
CA GLN A 179 1.53 32.71 -9.22
C GLN A 179 1.67 31.24 -8.80
N VAL A 180 1.51 30.27 -9.72
CA VAL A 180 1.71 28.84 -9.42
C VAL A 180 3.16 28.57 -8.99
N LEU A 181 4.14 29.20 -9.66
CA LEU A 181 5.54 29.07 -9.24
C LEU A 181 5.78 29.65 -7.84
N TYR A 182 5.18 30.82 -7.56
CA TYR A 182 5.25 31.41 -6.22
C TYR A 182 4.58 30.56 -5.15
N ASP A 183 3.45 29.92 -5.46
CA ASP A 183 2.76 29.02 -4.53
C ASP A 183 3.61 27.80 -4.16
N TYR A 184 4.54 27.37 -5.02
CA TYR A 184 5.53 26.33 -4.70
C TYR A 184 6.54 26.76 -3.62
N SER A 185 6.62 28.05 -3.28
CA SER A 185 7.36 28.48 -2.08
C SER A 185 6.76 27.96 -0.78
N ARG A 186 5.49 27.54 -0.79
CA ARG A 186 4.75 27.00 0.35
C ARG A 186 4.77 25.48 0.29
N ILE A 187 5.65 24.86 1.07
CA ILE A 187 5.78 23.40 1.10
C ILE A 187 4.74 22.82 2.06
N THR A 188 3.81 22.02 1.53
CA THR A 188 2.72 21.40 2.29
C THR A 188 2.86 19.88 2.34
N ALA A 189 2.28 19.27 3.37
CA ALA A 189 2.27 17.81 3.53
C ALA A 189 1.31 17.17 2.50
N PRO A 190 1.75 16.19 1.70
CA PRO A 190 0.90 15.54 0.70
C PRO A 190 -0.13 14.59 1.32
N PHE A 191 0.18 14.00 2.47
CA PHE A 191 -0.72 13.15 3.26
C PHE A 191 -0.54 13.43 4.76
N ALA A 192 -1.45 12.91 5.57
CA ALA A 192 -1.37 13.01 7.04
C ALA A 192 -0.37 11.99 7.58
N GLY A 193 0.58 12.44 8.40
CA GLY A 193 1.64 11.57 8.93
C GLY A 193 2.46 12.25 10.02
N VAL A 194 3.60 11.67 10.32
CA VAL A 194 4.59 12.14 11.27
C VAL A 194 5.92 12.43 10.56
N VAL A 195 6.60 13.49 10.95
CA VAL A 195 7.95 13.81 10.47
C VAL A 195 8.94 12.90 11.20
N THR A 196 9.57 11.99 10.48
CA THR A 196 10.57 11.05 11.02
C THR A 196 11.98 11.59 10.94
N GLU A 197 12.28 12.39 9.91
CA GLU A 197 13.59 13.05 9.76
C GLU A 197 13.43 14.50 9.28
N ARG A 198 14.32 15.36 9.73
CA ARG A 198 14.40 16.77 9.32
C ARG A 198 15.80 17.08 8.81
N TYR A 199 15.90 17.43 7.55
CA TYR A 199 17.18 17.70 6.90
C TYR A 199 17.50 19.21 6.82
N ALA A 200 16.47 20.05 6.66
CA ALA A 200 16.66 21.48 6.52
C ALA A 200 16.40 22.26 7.82
N ASN A 201 17.06 23.39 7.97
CA ASN A 201 16.90 24.35 9.05
C ASN A 201 16.45 25.73 8.49
N LEU A 202 16.07 26.63 9.41
CA LEU A 202 15.85 28.04 9.02
C LEU A 202 17.10 28.61 8.39
N GLY A 203 16.95 29.31 7.26
CA GLY A 203 18.05 29.86 6.47
C GLY A 203 18.78 28.87 5.56
N THR A 204 18.40 27.61 5.54
CA THR A 204 18.95 26.63 4.58
C THR A 204 18.51 26.98 3.17
N LEU A 205 19.44 26.98 2.20
CA LEU A 205 19.11 27.08 0.78
C LEU A 205 18.62 25.72 0.29
N MET A 206 17.35 25.67 -0.10
CA MET A 206 16.75 24.52 -0.77
C MET A 206 16.95 24.66 -2.27
N GLN A 207 17.27 23.55 -2.94
CA GLN A 207 17.33 23.48 -4.40
C GLN A 207 16.08 22.74 -4.93
N ALA A 208 15.59 23.15 -6.11
CA ALA A 208 14.46 22.48 -6.74
C ALA A 208 14.79 21.02 -7.05
N GLY A 209 13.98 20.08 -6.52
CA GLY A 209 14.16 18.65 -6.72
C GLY A 209 13.95 18.16 -8.16
N THR A 210 13.47 19.04 -9.05
CA THR A 210 13.24 18.77 -10.47
C THR A 210 14.51 18.84 -11.32
N SER A 211 15.57 19.49 -10.83
CA SER A 211 16.77 19.78 -11.62
C SER A 211 17.86 18.71 -11.54
N SER A 212 17.96 17.96 -10.43
CA SER A 212 18.86 16.81 -10.28
C SER A 212 18.55 16.10 -8.95
N SER A 213 18.08 14.87 -9.00
CA SER A 213 17.82 14.05 -7.81
C SER A 213 19.07 13.78 -6.95
N THR A 214 20.27 13.99 -7.51
CA THR A 214 21.54 13.70 -6.83
C THR A 214 22.05 14.87 -5.97
N GLN A 215 21.52 16.07 -6.13
CA GLN A 215 21.99 17.28 -5.41
C GLN A 215 20.91 17.95 -4.56
N ALA A 216 19.64 17.67 -4.80
CA ALA A 216 18.58 18.26 -4.00
C ALA A 216 18.48 17.57 -2.64
N MET A 217 18.56 18.34 -1.56
CA MET A 217 18.33 17.88 -0.21
C MET A 217 16.83 17.95 0.10
N PRO A 218 16.21 16.89 0.67
CA PRO A 218 14.83 16.98 1.10
C PRO A 218 14.67 17.96 2.28
N LEU A 219 13.46 18.48 2.48
CA LEU A 219 13.12 19.30 3.64
C LEU A 219 12.97 18.41 4.89
N VAL A 220 12.11 17.42 4.77
CA VAL A 220 11.78 16.45 5.82
C VAL A 220 11.44 15.09 5.19
N LYS A 221 11.52 14.04 5.99
CA LYS A 221 10.96 12.73 5.71
C LYS A 221 9.61 12.61 6.41
N LEU A 222 8.58 12.26 5.67
CA LEU A 222 7.21 12.15 6.16
C LEU A 222 6.73 10.71 6.03
N SER A 223 6.35 10.10 7.16
CA SER A 223 5.86 8.72 7.23
C SER A 223 4.43 8.68 7.76
N GLN A 224 3.61 7.82 7.19
CA GLN A 224 2.25 7.59 7.66
C GLN A 224 2.27 6.79 8.98
N ASP A 225 1.54 7.24 10.00
CA ASP A 225 1.59 6.66 11.35
C ASP A 225 0.30 5.91 11.79
N ASN A 226 -0.75 5.90 10.97
CA ASN A 226 -2.04 5.27 11.29
C ASN A 226 -2.21 3.87 10.70
N LEU A 227 -1.38 3.50 9.73
CA LEU A 227 -1.36 2.20 9.08
C LEU A 227 0.08 1.78 8.82
N PHE A 228 0.44 0.58 9.25
CA PHE A 228 1.72 -0.03 8.97
C PHE A 228 1.56 -1.23 8.05
N ARG A 229 2.62 -1.57 7.38
CA ARG A 229 2.77 -2.74 6.53
C ARG A 229 3.84 -3.64 7.12
N LEU A 230 3.54 -4.92 7.23
CA LEU A 230 4.49 -5.95 7.58
C LEU A 230 4.75 -6.80 6.35
N VAL A 231 5.99 -6.81 5.88
CA VAL A 231 6.39 -7.61 4.73
C VAL A 231 6.94 -8.94 5.22
N ILE A 232 6.25 -10.03 4.92
CA ILE A 232 6.63 -11.38 5.34
C ILE A 232 7.02 -12.25 4.15
N PRO A 233 8.16 -12.98 4.24
CA PRO A 233 8.60 -13.92 3.21
C PRO A 233 7.94 -15.29 3.41
N VAL A 234 6.81 -15.55 2.74
CA VAL A 234 6.10 -16.84 2.83
C VAL A 234 6.84 -17.90 2.01
N PRO A 235 7.22 -19.06 2.60
CA PRO A 235 7.84 -20.17 1.88
C PRO A 235 6.97 -20.72 0.75
N GLU A 236 7.60 -21.17 -0.35
CA GLU A 236 6.91 -21.74 -1.52
C GLU A 236 5.95 -22.87 -1.15
N SER A 237 6.30 -23.70 -0.16
CA SER A 237 5.47 -24.80 0.35
C SER A 237 4.12 -24.35 0.92
N ASP A 238 4.01 -23.09 1.35
CA ASP A 238 2.84 -22.56 2.06
C ASP A 238 2.04 -21.55 1.23
N VAL A 239 2.53 -21.19 0.05
CA VAL A 239 1.92 -20.20 -0.84
C VAL A 239 0.46 -20.52 -1.19
N SER A 240 0.14 -21.81 -1.42
CA SER A 240 -1.20 -22.25 -1.80
C SER A 240 -2.26 -22.07 -0.71
N TYR A 241 -1.85 -21.83 0.53
CA TYR A 241 -2.72 -21.64 1.68
C TYR A 241 -2.97 -20.18 2.02
N ILE A 242 -2.29 -19.24 1.35
CA ILE A 242 -2.38 -17.79 1.65
C ILE A 242 -3.33 -17.12 0.69
N HIS A 243 -4.33 -16.41 1.23
CA HIS A 243 -5.31 -15.66 0.46
C HIS A 243 -5.39 -14.21 0.93
N VAL A 244 -5.72 -13.32 0.00
CA VAL A 244 -6.00 -11.92 0.34
C VAL A 244 -7.22 -11.87 1.28
N GLY A 245 -7.06 -11.13 2.38
CA GLY A 245 -8.07 -11.01 3.42
C GLY A 245 -7.88 -11.96 4.62
N ASP A 246 -6.94 -12.92 4.54
CA ASP A 246 -6.67 -13.83 5.66
C ASP A 246 -6.27 -13.04 6.91
N PRO A 247 -6.85 -13.37 8.07
CA PRO A 247 -6.51 -12.74 9.33
C PRO A 247 -5.12 -13.17 9.78
N VAL A 248 -4.33 -12.19 10.23
CA VAL A 248 -2.98 -12.40 10.76
C VAL A 248 -2.90 -11.86 12.17
N ASN A 249 -2.37 -12.64 13.09
CA ASN A 249 -2.04 -12.16 14.43
C ASN A 249 -0.61 -11.61 14.43
N VAL A 250 -0.48 -10.30 14.59
CA VAL A 250 0.82 -9.62 14.61
C VAL A 250 1.21 -9.30 16.05
N ARG A 251 2.14 -10.08 16.59
CA ARG A 251 2.69 -9.89 17.93
C ARG A 251 3.88 -8.93 17.86
N ILE A 252 3.87 -7.91 18.71
CA ILE A 252 4.99 -6.98 18.88
C ILE A 252 5.66 -7.29 20.22
N PRO A 253 6.80 -7.99 20.25
CA PRO A 253 7.46 -8.39 21.49
C PRO A 253 7.83 -7.21 22.39
N ALA A 254 8.29 -6.11 21.81
CA ALA A 254 8.67 -4.90 22.55
C ALA A 254 7.50 -4.29 23.35
N LEU A 255 6.25 -4.47 22.91
CA LEU A 255 5.05 -3.97 23.59
C LEU A 255 4.33 -5.08 24.37
N ASN A 256 4.76 -6.34 24.22
CA ASN A 256 4.07 -7.54 24.72
C ASN A 256 2.57 -7.55 24.36
N ARG A 257 2.24 -7.13 23.11
CA ARG A 257 0.85 -7.00 22.63
C ARG A 257 0.72 -7.62 21.25
N THR A 258 -0.50 -8.11 20.94
CA THR A 258 -0.88 -8.61 19.62
C THR A 258 -1.86 -7.64 18.98
N PHE A 259 -1.64 -7.36 17.71
CA PHE A 259 -2.45 -6.49 16.87
C PHE A 259 -3.08 -7.31 15.74
N PRO A 260 -4.34 -7.05 15.40
CA PRO A 260 -4.96 -7.70 14.25
C PRO A 260 -4.38 -7.12 12.96
N GLY A 261 -3.92 -8.01 12.08
CA GLY A 261 -3.52 -7.70 10.71
C GLY A 261 -4.35 -8.47 9.72
N LYS A 262 -4.22 -8.13 8.43
CA LYS A 262 -4.82 -8.86 7.32
C LYS A 262 -3.84 -8.94 6.17
N VAL A 263 -3.80 -10.08 5.48
CA VAL A 263 -3.09 -10.19 4.20
C VAL A 263 -3.75 -9.25 3.21
N ALA A 264 -3.04 -8.21 2.82
CA ALA A 264 -3.54 -7.19 1.90
C ALA A 264 -3.22 -7.54 0.45
N ARG A 265 -2.01 -8.03 0.20
CA ARG A 265 -1.52 -8.40 -1.12
C ARG A 265 -0.30 -9.31 -1.01
N PHE A 266 0.02 -9.97 -2.12
CA PHE A 266 1.25 -10.75 -2.27
C PHE A 266 1.74 -10.66 -3.72
N SER A 267 3.04 -10.89 -3.92
CA SER A 267 3.59 -11.02 -5.26
C SER A 267 3.08 -12.33 -5.89
N VAL A 268 2.80 -12.32 -7.19
CA VAL A 268 2.48 -13.55 -7.94
C VAL A 268 3.78 -14.23 -8.41
N ASP A 269 4.86 -14.00 -7.68
CA ASP A 269 6.21 -14.43 -7.98
C ASP A 269 6.89 -15.00 -6.74
N VAL A 270 7.62 -16.09 -6.91
CA VAL A 270 8.47 -16.70 -5.87
C VAL A 270 9.92 -16.37 -6.19
N LYS A 271 10.58 -15.63 -5.31
CA LYS A 271 12.00 -15.29 -5.47
C LYS A 271 12.84 -16.56 -5.52
N ALA A 272 13.64 -16.71 -6.59
CA ALA A 272 14.41 -17.91 -6.86
C ALA A 272 15.54 -18.16 -5.84
N ASP A 273 16.09 -17.09 -5.25
CA ASP A 273 17.18 -17.11 -4.28
C ASP A 273 16.73 -17.58 -2.89
N THR A 274 15.56 -17.13 -2.43
CA THR A 274 15.05 -17.41 -1.09
C THR A 274 13.92 -18.45 -1.08
N ARG A 275 13.36 -18.80 -2.23
CA ARG A 275 12.18 -19.66 -2.37
C ARG A 275 11.00 -19.16 -1.53
N THR A 276 10.79 -17.83 -1.53
CA THR A 276 9.72 -17.19 -0.77
C THR A 276 8.90 -16.25 -1.65
N MET A 277 7.61 -16.16 -1.35
CA MET A 277 6.68 -15.18 -1.91
C MET A 277 6.62 -13.96 -0.99
N HIS A 278 6.79 -12.77 -1.57
CA HIS A 278 6.60 -11.50 -0.86
C HIS A 278 5.12 -11.31 -0.54
N THR A 279 4.79 -11.24 0.72
CA THR A 279 3.41 -11.07 1.22
C THR A 279 3.34 -9.87 2.15
N GLU A 280 2.37 -9.00 1.94
CA GLU A 280 2.17 -7.79 2.73
C GLU A 280 0.94 -7.94 3.62
N VAL A 281 1.13 -7.66 4.90
CA VAL A 281 0.09 -7.65 5.92
C VAL A 281 -0.12 -6.21 6.39
N ASP A 282 -1.33 -5.69 6.20
CA ASP A 282 -1.70 -4.38 6.71
C ASP A 282 -2.05 -4.48 8.20
N VAL A 283 -1.43 -3.60 9.00
CA VAL A 283 -1.58 -3.55 10.47
C VAL A 283 -2.07 -2.16 10.86
N PRO A 284 -3.35 -1.99 11.20
CA PRO A 284 -3.90 -0.72 11.64
C PRO A 284 -3.32 -0.24 12.96
N ASN A 285 -3.02 1.06 13.07
CA ASN A 285 -2.46 1.71 14.26
C ASN A 285 -3.32 2.89 14.74
N PRO A 286 -4.61 2.68 15.10
CA PRO A 286 -5.52 3.78 15.47
C PRO A 286 -5.06 4.52 16.72
N ASN A 287 -4.40 3.82 17.63
CA ASN A 287 -3.90 4.38 18.90
C ASN A 287 -2.46 4.94 18.78
N ARG A 288 -1.84 4.84 17.62
CA ARG A 288 -0.49 5.34 17.32
C ARG A 288 0.60 4.87 18.29
N VAL A 289 0.49 3.61 18.74
CA VAL A 289 1.47 2.96 19.64
C VAL A 289 2.54 2.19 18.88
N LEU A 290 2.26 1.82 17.61
CA LEU A 290 3.23 1.21 16.72
C LEU A 290 4.12 2.30 16.14
N ILE A 291 5.41 1.99 16.02
CA ILE A 291 6.44 2.87 15.48
C ILE A 291 7.15 2.12 14.36
N GLU A 292 7.59 2.84 13.35
CA GLU A 292 8.41 2.33 12.26
C GLU A 292 9.66 1.60 12.77
N GLY A 293 10.03 0.50 12.10
CA GLY A 293 11.18 -0.32 12.47
C GLY A 293 10.95 -1.26 13.67
N MET A 294 9.75 -1.27 14.28
CA MET A 294 9.46 -2.26 15.31
C MET A 294 9.44 -3.67 14.72
N TYR A 295 10.13 -4.58 15.40
CA TYR A 295 10.11 -6.00 15.09
C TYR A 295 8.74 -6.61 15.43
N ALA A 296 8.24 -7.44 14.53
CA ALA A 296 6.92 -8.05 14.61
C ALA A 296 6.96 -9.53 14.21
N GLU A 297 6.18 -10.34 14.88
CA GLU A 297 5.94 -11.75 14.57
C GLU A 297 4.53 -11.90 14.02
N ALA A 298 4.41 -12.29 12.75
CA ALA A 298 3.14 -12.55 12.09
C ALA A 298 2.81 -14.03 12.17
N THR A 299 1.69 -14.39 12.78
CA THR A 299 1.17 -15.75 12.81
C THR A 299 -0.05 -15.85 11.89
N LEU A 300 0.11 -16.64 10.83
CA LEU A 300 -0.92 -16.95 9.85
C LEU A 300 -1.49 -18.33 10.13
N ARG A 301 -2.80 -18.48 9.97
CA ARG A 301 -3.47 -19.78 10.03
C ARG A 301 -3.58 -20.32 8.60
N LEU A 302 -2.83 -21.40 8.30
CA LEU A 302 -2.81 -22.00 6.97
C LEU A 302 -3.96 -22.95 6.75
N GLU A 303 -4.20 -23.84 7.74
CA GLU A 303 -5.26 -24.85 7.69
C GLU A 303 -5.91 -24.99 9.05
N HIS A 304 -7.21 -25.24 9.02
CA HIS A 304 -8.00 -25.50 10.22
C HIS A 304 -8.94 -26.70 9.99
N LYS A 305 -8.81 -27.73 10.82
CA LYS A 305 -9.69 -28.87 10.85
C LYS A 305 -10.42 -28.88 12.18
N THR A 306 -11.74 -28.94 12.16
CA THR A 306 -12.56 -28.88 13.39
C THR A 306 -12.58 -30.21 14.17
N ALA A 307 -12.34 -31.34 13.51
CA ALA A 307 -12.42 -32.68 14.10
C ALA A 307 -11.46 -33.67 13.40
N ALA A 308 -10.17 -33.35 13.36
CA ALA A 308 -9.14 -34.22 12.83
C ALA A 308 -8.90 -35.40 13.81
N LEU A 309 -8.73 -36.64 13.29
CA LEU A 309 -8.21 -37.72 14.08
C LEU A 309 -6.71 -37.50 14.26
N VAL A 310 -6.27 -37.27 15.49
CA VAL A 310 -4.88 -36.88 15.74
C VAL A 310 -4.14 -37.88 16.62
N VAL A 311 -2.84 -37.95 16.38
CA VAL A 311 -1.87 -38.65 17.25
C VAL A 311 -0.73 -37.68 17.57
N PRO A 312 -0.08 -37.81 18.73
CA PRO A 312 1.12 -37.02 19.02
C PRO A 312 2.20 -37.30 17.99
N LEU A 313 2.90 -36.23 17.54
CA LEU A 313 3.94 -36.36 16.53
C LEU A 313 5.05 -37.33 16.96
N GLN A 314 5.34 -37.44 18.26
CA GLN A 314 6.27 -38.41 18.84
C GLN A 314 5.83 -39.89 18.71
N ALA A 315 4.55 -40.19 18.39
CA ALA A 315 4.06 -41.55 18.13
C ALA A 315 4.32 -41.97 16.68
N VAL A 316 4.63 -41.04 15.80
CA VAL A 316 4.86 -41.28 14.36
C VAL A 316 6.31 -41.66 14.11
N ASP A 317 6.53 -42.69 13.30
CA ASP A 317 7.85 -43.10 12.82
C ASP A 317 7.96 -42.91 11.31
N HIS A 318 9.11 -42.42 10.87
CA HIS A 318 9.42 -42.16 9.45
C HIS A 318 10.62 -43.02 9.04
N GLU A 319 10.38 -44.05 8.21
CA GLU A 319 11.43 -44.86 7.57
C GLU A 319 11.44 -44.60 6.06
N GLY A 320 12.28 -43.65 5.60
CA GLY A 320 12.27 -43.22 4.20
C GLY A 320 10.91 -42.63 3.82
N ASP A 321 10.26 -43.21 2.82
CA ASP A 321 8.93 -42.75 2.35
C ASP A 321 7.76 -43.37 3.12
N ARG A 322 8.05 -44.27 4.07
CA ARG A 322 7.02 -44.96 4.84
C ARG A 322 6.82 -44.32 6.20
N THR A 323 5.56 -44.02 6.50
CA THR A 323 5.16 -43.48 7.82
C THR A 323 4.35 -44.54 8.55
N SER A 324 4.77 -44.89 9.76
CA SER A 324 4.13 -45.94 10.59
C SER A 324 3.90 -45.46 12.02
N VAL A 325 3.01 -46.12 12.70
CA VAL A 325 2.76 -45.98 14.14
C VAL A 325 2.66 -47.40 14.78
N LEU A 326 3.09 -47.48 16.05
CA LEU A 326 2.93 -48.69 16.83
C LEU A 326 1.61 -48.61 17.60
N VAL A 327 0.71 -49.57 17.34
CA VAL A 327 -0.62 -49.66 17.98
C VAL A 327 -0.63 -50.84 18.96
N VAL A 328 -1.22 -50.66 20.12
CA VAL A 328 -1.44 -51.73 21.08
C VAL A 328 -2.86 -52.27 20.86
N ASN A 329 -2.95 -53.53 20.43
CA ASN A 329 -4.22 -54.18 20.20
C ASN A 329 -4.89 -54.65 21.54
N PRO A 330 -6.17 -55.10 21.54
CA PRO A 330 -6.86 -55.57 22.75
C PRO A 330 -6.21 -56.76 23.45
N ALA A 331 -5.31 -57.50 22.76
CA ALA A 331 -4.52 -58.59 23.33
C ALA A 331 -3.21 -58.11 23.98
N ASN A 332 -3.00 -56.80 24.10
CA ASN A 332 -1.77 -56.16 24.58
C ASN A 332 -0.53 -56.51 23.76
N THR A 333 -0.68 -56.75 22.44
CA THR A 333 0.44 -56.96 21.52
C THR A 333 0.62 -55.75 20.62
N ILE A 334 1.86 -55.47 20.27
CA ILE A 334 2.25 -54.37 19.38
C ILE A 334 1.96 -54.78 17.93
N GLU A 335 1.29 -53.90 17.22
CA GLU A 335 1.07 -53.95 15.78
C GLU A 335 1.67 -52.70 15.13
N GLU A 336 2.61 -52.88 14.21
CA GLU A 336 3.10 -51.80 13.36
C GLU A 336 2.11 -51.55 12.23
N ARG A 337 1.63 -50.33 12.11
CA ARG A 337 0.60 -49.97 11.13
C ARG A 337 1.04 -48.75 10.31
N THR A 338 1.03 -48.91 9.00
CA THR A 338 1.29 -47.81 8.07
C THR A 338 0.13 -46.82 8.10
N VAL A 339 0.44 -45.54 8.23
CA VAL A 339 -0.53 -44.46 8.29
C VAL A 339 -0.26 -43.41 7.20
N THR A 340 -1.34 -42.75 6.76
CA THR A 340 -1.23 -41.58 5.91
C THR A 340 -1.52 -40.34 6.77
N LEU A 341 -0.58 -39.43 6.81
CA LEU A 341 -0.73 -38.19 7.57
C LEU A 341 -1.35 -37.09 6.74
N GLY A 342 -2.07 -36.18 7.39
CA GLY A 342 -2.61 -34.93 6.86
C GLY A 342 -1.94 -33.72 7.49
N VAL A 343 -2.74 -32.82 8.03
CA VAL A 343 -2.27 -31.60 8.71
C VAL A 343 -1.43 -31.94 9.92
N GLN A 344 -0.33 -31.22 10.11
CA GLN A 344 0.57 -31.36 11.23
C GLN A 344 0.85 -30.02 11.90
N ASN A 345 1.03 -30.04 13.21
CA ASN A 345 1.56 -28.92 13.99
C ASN A 345 2.73 -29.38 14.88
N ALA A 346 3.21 -28.51 15.74
CA ALA A 346 4.37 -28.83 16.60
C ALA A 346 4.16 -30.02 17.57
N GLY A 347 2.89 -30.41 17.89
CA GLY A 347 2.59 -31.45 18.88
C GLY A 347 1.88 -32.65 18.30
N TYR A 348 1.09 -32.49 17.25
CA TYR A 348 0.17 -33.48 16.73
C TYR A 348 0.19 -33.60 15.21
N ALA A 349 -0.11 -34.80 14.71
CA ALA A 349 -0.32 -35.09 13.31
C ALA A 349 -1.75 -35.63 13.08
N GLU A 350 -2.43 -35.14 12.05
CA GLU A 350 -3.70 -35.74 11.56
C GLU A 350 -3.41 -37.06 10.89
N VAL A 351 -4.22 -38.08 11.19
CA VAL A 351 -4.18 -39.39 10.53
C VAL A 351 -5.39 -39.49 9.60
N LEU A 352 -5.13 -39.53 8.30
CA LEU A 352 -6.16 -39.65 7.25
C LEU A 352 -6.61 -41.11 7.05
N SER A 353 -5.66 -42.04 7.23
CA SER A 353 -5.94 -43.50 7.11
C SER A 353 -4.96 -44.31 7.94
N GLY A 354 -5.38 -45.53 8.31
CA GLY A 354 -4.56 -46.48 9.06
C GLY A 354 -4.88 -46.58 10.55
N LEU A 355 -5.65 -45.64 11.13
CA LEU A 355 -6.11 -45.68 12.53
C LEU A 355 -7.60 -45.38 12.63
N THR A 356 -8.18 -45.84 13.73
CA THR A 356 -9.56 -45.51 14.14
C THR A 356 -9.57 -44.73 15.47
N ASP A 357 -10.68 -44.02 15.71
CA ASP A 357 -10.86 -43.25 16.94
C ASP A 357 -10.82 -44.14 18.18
N GLY A 358 -10.05 -43.77 19.19
CA GLY A 358 -9.89 -44.46 20.45
C GLY A 358 -8.80 -45.56 20.47
N GLU A 359 -8.14 -45.88 19.34
CA GLU A 359 -7.01 -46.82 19.33
C GLU A 359 -5.81 -46.28 20.13
N GLN A 360 -5.11 -47.19 20.80
CA GLN A 360 -3.94 -46.86 21.63
C GLN A 360 -2.66 -46.89 20.79
N VAL A 361 -1.99 -45.76 20.72
CA VAL A 361 -0.69 -45.59 20.04
C VAL A 361 0.44 -45.44 21.04
N VAL A 362 1.57 -46.07 20.75
CA VAL A 362 2.76 -46.04 21.63
C VAL A 362 3.50 -44.69 21.43
N VAL A 363 3.82 -44.05 22.54
CA VAL A 363 4.53 -42.73 22.56
C VAL A 363 5.90 -42.76 23.24
N SER A 364 6.23 -43.87 23.98
CA SER A 364 7.52 -44.01 24.63
C SER A 364 8.22 -45.31 24.27
N ASP A 365 9.56 -45.33 24.37
CA ASP A 365 10.44 -46.54 24.24
C ASP A 365 10.30 -47.31 22.92
N ARG A 366 9.88 -46.65 21.84
CA ARG A 366 9.55 -47.25 20.54
C ARG A 366 10.71 -48.03 19.90
N GLY A 367 11.95 -47.53 20.02
CA GLY A 367 13.13 -48.08 19.35
C GLY A 367 13.54 -49.51 19.80
N ALA A 368 13.05 -49.96 20.96
CA ALA A 368 13.30 -51.31 21.49
C ALA A 368 12.20 -52.32 21.18
N LEU A 369 11.03 -51.86 20.68
CA LEU A 369 9.84 -52.69 20.53
C LEU A 369 9.76 -53.30 19.12
N LYS A 370 9.25 -54.55 19.07
CA LYS A 370 9.01 -55.27 17.80
C LYS A 370 7.55 -55.61 17.63
N ALA A 371 7.09 -55.64 16.38
CA ALA A 371 5.76 -56.10 16.05
C ALA A 371 5.55 -57.54 16.59
N GLY A 372 4.40 -57.82 17.26
CA GLY A 372 4.07 -59.07 17.88
C GLY A 372 4.51 -59.23 19.36
N GLU A 373 5.22 -58.23 19.91
CA GLU A 373 5.66 -58.25 21.31
C GLU A 373 4.51 -57.96 22.27
N VAL A 374 4.45 -58.69 23.38
CA VAL A 374 3.44 -58.49 24.44
C VAL A 374 3.92 -57.39 25.39
N VAL A 375 3.10 -56.36 25.58
CA VAL A 375 3.47 -55.18 26.37
C VAL A 375 2.43 -54.92 27.48
N ARG A 376 2.83 -54.12 28.45
CA ARG A 376 1.93 -53.62 29.49
C ARG A 376 1.66 -52.12 29.20
N PRO A 377 0.51 -51.76 28.61
CA PRO A 377 0.20 -50.39 28.29
C PRO A 377 -0.05 -49.55 29.54
N LYS A 378 0.64 -48.40 29.65
CA LYS A 378 0.41 -47.40 30.68
C LYS A 378 -0.05 -46.11 29.97
N THR A 379 -1.28 -45.73 30.21
CA THR A 379 -1.83 -44.49 29.60
C THR A 379 -1.04 -43.28 30.11
N ILE A 380 -0.54 -42.51 29.16
CA ILE A 380 0.10 -41.20 29.39
C ILE A 380 -0.86 -40.13 28.86
N ASP A 381 -1.26 -39.22 29.73
CA ASP A 381 -2.05 -38.07 29.32
C ASP A 381 -1.12 -36.98 28.84
N LEU A 382 -0.96 -36.86 27.51
CA LEU A 382 -0.07 -35.87 26.87
C LEU A 382 -0.69 -34.50 26.79
N MET A 383 -1.97 -34.32 27.13
CA MET A 383 -2.60 -32.98 27.16
C MET A 383 -2.02 -32.08 28.25
N ASN A 384 -1.32 -32.61 29.25
CA ASN A 384 -0.72 -31.86 30.35
C ASN A 384 0.80 -31.67 30.23
N TYR A 385 1.42 -32.10 29.13
CA TYR A 385 2.87 -31.91 28.90
C TYR A 385 3.13 -30.64 28.09
N GLU A 386 2.63 -29.52 28.57
CA GLU A 386 3.21 -28.20 28.22
C GLU A 386 4.55 -28.14 28.93
N GLY A 387 5.61 -28.18 28.14
CA GLY A 387 6.96 -28.18 28.63
C GLY A 387 7.24 -27.04 29.62
N LYS A 388 7.55 -27.42 30.85
CA LYS A 388 8.34 -26.58 31.73
C LYS A 388 9.74 -26.53 31.13
N ASN A 389 10.06 -25.43 30.44
CA ASN A 389 11.40 -24.92 30.25
C ASN A 389 11.42 -23.44 30.63
#